data_3e1a7927a38702defb04c1892307f002
#
_entry.id   3e1a7927a38702defb04c1892307f002
#
_cell.length_a   1.000
_cell.length_b   1.000
_cell.length_c   1.000
_cell.angle_alpha   90.00
_cell.angle_beta   90.00
_cell.angle_gamma   90.00
#
_symmetry.space_group_name_H-M   'P 1'
#
loop_
_entity.id
_entity.type
_entity.pdbx_description
1 polymer ?
#
loop_
_entity_poly.entity_id
_entity_poly.type
_entity_poly.pdbx_seq_one_letter_code
_entity_poly.pdbx_strand_id
1 'polypeptide(L)'
;LRQGGLRIRDAYAASGSKGKKSDSTAELLKIKEEVLTDVYRVLSLCLGVPPTEFEWTMRDASDKVISTEKYTPKSFYQKYINADLDGNYVMLMNDPTREYGKVYEIDYDRHVYDGKNWVYVNLPIERIREVAIASLKDNTAMYFSCDVGKFANARRSLLDIANYDYESLFGVKFTMDKKQRVQTHASGSSHAMTLIAVNVDENGNADKWMVENSWGPDSGVHGCVVMTDEWFAEYMFRVVAEKKYIHADILKMLDQKPILLPSWDPMFAPED
;
A
#
# COMPACT_ATOMS: atom_id res chain seq x y z
N LEU A 1 -18.13 -11.67 -2.18
CA LEU A 1 -17.84 -10.61 -3.14
C LEU A 1 -17.95 -11.09 -4.59
N ARG A 2 -17.25 -12.16 -5.00
CA ARG A 2 -17.28 -12.68 -6.40
C ARG A 2 -18.71 -13.03 -6.84
N GLN A 3 -19.49 -13.74 -6.00
CA GLN A 3 -20.90 -14.08 -6.30
C GLN A 3 -21.77 -12.82 -6.44
N GLY A 4 -21.56 -11.80 -5.60
CA GLY A 4 -22.26 -10.52 -5.69
C GLY A 4 -21.94 -9.79 -7.00
N GLY A 5 -20.68 -9.78 -7.40
CA GLY A 5 -20.23 -9.20 -8.67
C GLY A 5 -20.88 -9.88 -9.89
N LEU A 6 -21.04 -11.21 -9.86
CA LEU A 6 -21.77 -11.94 -10.90
C LEU A 6 -23.24 -11.52 -10.98
N ARG A 7 -23.94 -11.41 -9.84
CA ARG A 7 -25.34 -10.95 -9.81
C ARG A 7 -25.51 -9.57 -10.41
N ILE A 8 -24.60 -8.63 -10.09
CA ILE A 8 -24.62 -7.26 -10.63
C ILE A 8 -24.35 -7.28 -12.14
N ARG A 9 -23.36 -8.04 -12.61
CA ARG A 9 -23.03 -8.19 -14.02
C ARG A 9 -24.21 -8.76 -14.82
N ASP A 10 -24.84 -9.80 -14.33
CA ASP A 10 -25.94 -10.47 -15.03
C ASP A 10 -27.18 -9.57 -15.07
N ALA A 11 -27.47 -8.82 -14.00
CA ALA A 11 -28.52 -7.81 -14.00
C ALA A 11 -28.26 -6.66 -14.97
N TYR A 12 -27.00 -6.19 -15.06
CA TYR A 12 -26.59 -5.17 -16.02
C TYR A 12 -26.74 -5.66 -17.46
N ALA A 13 -26.32 -6.89 -17.78
CA ALA A 13 -26.46 -7.48 -19.10
C ALA A 13 -27.94 -7.64 -19.49
N ALA A 14 -28.80 -8.07 -18.55
CA ALA A 14 -30.23 -8.18 -18.76
C ALA A 14 -30.93 -6.82 -18.99
N SER A 15 -30.46 -5.75 -18.35
CA SER A 15 -31.00 -4.39 -18.50
C SER A 15 -30.69 -3.76 -19.86
N GLY A 16 -29.53 -4.05 -20.42
CA GLY A 16 -29.09 -3.56 -21.73
C GLY A 16 -29.93 -4.07 -22.90
N SER A 17 -30.60 -5.23 -22.73
CA SER A 17 -31.48 -5.84 -23.75
C SER A 17 -32.90 -5.26 -23.80
N LYS A 18 -33.33 -4.48 -22.78
CA LYS A 18 -34.71 -3.98 -22.63
C LYS A 18 -34.91 -2.49 -22.97
N GLY A 19 -33.91 -1.78 -23.41
CA GLY A 19 -34.03 -0.41 -23.99
C GLY A 19 -34.49 0.73 -23.05
N LYS A 20 -34.61 0.53 -21.73
CA LYS A 20 -34.98 1.57 -20.77
C LYS A 20 -33.89 1.78 -19.72
N LYS A 21 -33.09 2.84 -19.87
CA LYS A 21 -31.98 3.16 -18.97
C LYS A 21 -32.36 3.54 -17.51
N SER A 22 -33.55 4.11 -17.25
CA SER A 22 -33.95 4.61 -15.93
C SER A 22 -34.34 3.52 -14.95
N ASP A 23 -35.08 2.50 -15.41
CA ASP A 23 -35.53 1.41 -14.54
C ASP A 23 -34.39 0.45 -14.16
N SER A 24 -33.39 0.34 -15.01
CA SER A 24 -32.20 -0.50 -14.77
C SER A 24 -31.31 0.00 -13.63
N THR A 25 -31.19 1.32 -13.43
CA THR A 25 -30.34 1.88 -12.37
C THR A 25 -30.90 1.58 -10.98
N ALA A 26 -32.21 1.73 -10.78
CA ALA A 26 -32.87 1.44 -9.50
C ALA A 26 -32.79 -0.06 -9.15
N GLU A 27 -32.96 -0.94 -10.13
CA GLU A 27 -32.82 -2.40 -9.95
C GLU A 27 -31.35 -2.78 -9.61
N LEU A 28 -30.37 -2.20 -10.28
CA LEU A 28 -28.95 -2.41 -9.98
C LEU A 28 -28.56 -1.92 -8.58
N LEU A 29 -29.07 -0.76 -8.16
CA LEU A 29 -28.85 -0.24 -6.80
C LEU A 29 -29.45 -1.16 -5.75
N LYS A 30 -30.67 -1.68 -5.98
CA LYS A 30 -31.29 -2.65 -5.07
C LYS A 30 -30.46 -3.93 -4.93
N ILE A 31 -29.99 -4.51 -6.04
CA ILE A 31 -29.11 -5.69 -6.00
C ILE A 31 -27.81 -5.38 -5.28
N LYS A 32 -27.22 -4.20 -5.50
CA LYS A 32 -26.03 -3.76 -4.78
C LYS A 32 -26.26 -3.70 -3.28
N GLU A 33 -27.37 -3.12 -2.82
CA GLU A 33 -27.72 -3.05 -1.40
C GLU A 33 -27.93 -4.43 -0.77
N GLU A 34 -28.61 -5.34 -1.47
CA GLU A 34 -28.78 -6.73 -1.01
C GLU A 34 -27.43 -7.43 -0.85
N VAL A 35 -26.54 -7.32 -1.84
CA VAL A 35 -25.21 -7.93 -1.79
C VAL A 35 -24.38 -7.34 -0.67
N LEU A 36 -24.39 -6.02 -0.48
CA LEU A 36 -23.65 -5.35 0.60
C LEU A 36 -24.24 -5.71 1.98
N THR A 37 -25.54 -5.87 2.10
CA THR A 37 -26.21 -6.34 3.33
C THR A 37 -25.75 -7.75 3.70
N ASP A 38 -25.70 -8.66 2.73
CA ASP A 38 -25.20 -10.03 2.94
C ASP A 38 -23.73 -10.02 3.38
N VAL A 39 -22.87 -9.22 2.72
CA VAL A 39 -21.45 -9.07 3.08
C VAL A 39 -21.31 -8.50 4.50
N TYR A 40 -22.03 -7.42 4.82
CA TYR A 40 -22.01 -6.82 6.15
C TYR A 40 -22.47 -7.79 7.24
N ARG A 41 -23.52 -8.57 6.96
CA ARG A 41 -24.01 -9.59 7.89
C ARG A 41 -22.95 -10.64 8.19
N VAL A 42 -22.29 -11.17 7.16
CA VAL A 42 -21.19 -12.15 7.34
C VAL A 42 -20.05 -11.56 8.15
N LEU A 43 -19.61 -10.34 7.81
CA LEU A 43 -18.54 -9.65 8.54
C LEU A 43 -18.92 -9.41 10.00
N SER A 44 -20.17 -8.95 10.27
CA SER A 44 -20.64 -8.71 11.63
C SER A 44 -20.75 -9.99 12.46
N LEU A 45 -21.10 -11.11 11.86
CA LEU A 45 -21.12 -12.40 12.54
C LEU A 45 -19.73 -12.93 12.86
N CYS A 46 -18.74 -12.69 11.98
CA CYS A 46 -17.37 -13.18 12.15
C CYS A 46 -16.49 -12.25 13.01
N LEU A 47 -16.67 -10.94 12.90
CA LEU A 47 -15.78 -9.93 13.48
C LEU A 47 -16.46 -9.07 14.56
N GLY A 48 -17.76 -9.18 14.73
CA GLY A 48 -18.57 -8.29 15.56
C GLY A 48 -19.02 -7.03 14.81
N VAL A 49 -20.01 -6.36 15.40
CA VAL A 49 -20.51 -5.07 14.87
C VAL A 49 -19.52 -3.96 15.30
N PRO A 50 -19.10 -3.07 14.39
CA PRO A 50 -18.24 -1.96 14.74
C PRO A 50 -18.87 -1.11 15.86
N PRO A 51 -18.10 -0.79 16.92
CA PRO A 51 -18.64 0.00 18.04
C PRO A 51 -18.90 1.44 17.61
N THR A 52 -20.02 2.00 18.05
CA THR A 52 -20.31 3.44 17.91
C THR A 52 -19.61 4.25 18.99
N GLU A 53 -19.43 3.65 20.17
CA GLU A 53 -18.69 4.16 21.30
C GLU A 53 -17.89 3.02 21.94
N PHE A 54 -16.73 3.33 22.51
CA PHE A 54 -15.89 2.39 23.25
C PHE A 54 -15.16 3.08 24.39
N GLU A 55 -14.80 2.32 25.41
CA GLU A 55 -13.93 2.76 26.49
C GLU A 55 -12.50 2.31 26.19
N TRP A 56 -11.54 3.22 26.29
CA TRP A 56 -10.14 2.92 26.11
C TRP A 56 -9.32 3.35 27.33
N THR A 57 -8.49 2.42 27.82
CA THR A 57 -7.58 2.63 28.93
C THR A 57 -6.16 2.79 28.40
N MET A 58 -5.61 3.98 28.55
CA MET A 58 -4.23 4.29 28.24
C MET A 58 -3.33 3.86 29.40
N ARG A 59 -2.23 3.19 29.07
CA ARG A 59 -1.22 2.74 30.04
C ARG A 59 0.16 3.23 29.63
N ASP A 60 1.05 3.42 30.60
CA ASP A 60 2.47 3.71 30.35
C ASP A 60 3.27 2.41 30.09
N ALA A 61 4.58 2.55 29.84
CA ALA A 61 5.48 1.43 29.57
C ALA A 61 5.63 0.46 30.77
N SER A 62 5.21 0.85 31.99
CA SER A 62 5.19 0.03 33.18
C SER A 62 3.81 -0.59 33.48
N ASP A 63 2.89 -0.53 32.52
CA ASP A 63 1.51 -1.01 32.58
C ASP A 63 0.61 -0.23 33.58
N LYS A 64 1.05 0.93 34.08
CA LYS A 64 0.25 1.77 34.97
C LYS A 64 -0.79 2.55 34.14
N VAL A 65 -2.04 2.57 34.62
CA VAL A 65 -3.13 3.32 34.01
C VAL A 65 -2.85 4.82 34.08
N ILE A 66 -2.84 5.46 32.90
CA ILE A 66 -2.74 6.92 32.73
C ILE A 66 -4.14 7.53 32.71
N SER A 67 -5.04 6.99 31.89
CA SER A 67 -6.43 7.42 31.81
C SER A 67 -7.34 6.30 31.31
N THR A 68 -8.64 6.41 31.62
CA THR A 68 -9.71 5.57 31.07
C THR A 68 -10.83 6.51 30.65
N GLU A 69 -11.10 6.57 29.36
CA GLU A 69 -12.06 7.52 28.78
C GLU A 69 -12.92 6.85 27.72
N LYS A 70 -14.13 7.39 27.51
CA LYS A 70 -15.04 6.96 26.43
C LYS A 70 -14.81 7.77 25.18
N TYR A 71 -14.81 7.07 24.04
CA TYR A 71 -14.58 7.67 22.71
C TYR A 71 -15.61 7.14 21.72
N THR A 72 -15.92 7.98 20.72
CA THR A 72 -16.35 7.50 19.40
C THR A 72 -15.10 7.26 18.54
N PRO A 73 -15.15 6.44 17.47
CA PRO A 73 -14.02 6.28 16.56
C PRO A 73 -13.47 7.63 16.05
N LYS A 74 -14.37 8.57 15.73
CA LYS A 74 -13.99 9.91 15.26
C LYS A 74 -13.28 10.75 16.32
N SER A 75 -13.79 10.77 17.57
CA SER A 75 -13.16 11.55 18.64
C SER A 75 -11.80 10.98 19.05
N PHE A 76 -11.65 9.64 18.99
CA PHE A 76 -10.37 8.97 19.22
C PHE A 76 -9.35 9.36 18.15
N TYR A 77 -9.74 9.28 16.86
CA TYR A 77 -8.89 9.72 15.76
C TYR A 77 -8.44 11.18 15.93
N GLN A 78 -9.37 12.08 16.21
CA GLN A 78 -9.07 13.51 16.39
C GLN A 78 -8.12 13.78 17.56
N LYS A 79 -8.23 13.02 18.66
CA LYS A 79 -7.39 13.20 19.86
C LYS A 79 -5.97 12.67 19.68
N TYR A 80 -5.82 11.50 19.06
CA TYR A 80 -4.55 10.77 19.08
C TYR A 80 -3.82 10.73 17.73
N ILE A 81 -4.52 10.87 16.63
CA ILE A 81 -3.94 10.76 15.29
C ILE A 81 -3.94 12.14 14.60
N ASN A 82 -5.11 12.71 14.41
CA ASN A 82 -5.37 14.06 13.84
C ASN A 82 -4.51 14.37 12.60
N ALA A 83 -4.24 13.37 11.75
CA ALA A 83 -3.42 13.53 10.56
C ALA A 83 -4.26 14.09 9.40
N ASP A 84 -3.73 15.08 8.69
CA ASP A 84 -4.29 15.56 7.42
C ASP A 84 -3.89 14.58 6.30
N LEU A 85 -4.63 13.48 6.19
CA LEU A 85 -4.36 12.42 5.22
C LEU A 85 -4.59 12.87 3.78
N ASP A 86 -5.51 13.79 3.54
CA ASP A 86 -5.86 14.28 2.20
C ASP A 86 -4.89 15.33 1.66
N GLY A 87 -4.35 16.16 2.54
CA GLY A 87 -3.58 17.34 2.16
C GLY A 87 -2.07 17.20 2.31
N ASN A 88 -1.59 16.35 3.22
CA ASN A 88 -0.19 16.37 3.65
C ASN A 88 0.68 15.24 3.11
N TYR A 89 0.11 14.23 2.47
CA TYR A 89 0.83 13.04 2.04
C TYR A 89 0.89 12.92 0.52
N VAL A 90 1.98 12.37 0.01
CA VAL A 90 2.19 12.07 -1.41
C VAL A 90 2.67 10.64 -1.57
N MET A 91 2.07 9.91 -2.50
CA MET A 91 2.55 8.61 -2.92
C MET A 91 3.65 8.77 -3.96
N LEU A 92 4.80 8.20 -3.68
CA LEU A 92 5.95 8.10 -4.57
C LEU A 92 6.09 6.64 -5.01
N MET A 93 6.32 6.40 -6.29
CA MET A 93 6.47 5.08 -6.87
C MET A 93 7.77 4.96 -7.64
N ASN A 94 8.39 3.79 -7.61
CA ASN A 94 9.46 3.42 -8.50
C ASN A 94 8.96 2.34 -9.48
N ASP A 95 8.46 2.79 -10.62
CA ASP A 95 8.05 1.95 -11.74
C ASP A 95 8.95 2.23 -12.96
N PRO A 96 9.96 1.38 -13.22
CA PRO A 96 10.88 1.58 -14.34
C PRO A 96 10.27 1.26 -15.71
N THR A 97 9.03 0.77 -15.76
CA THR A 97 8.32 0.53 -17.03
C THR A 97 7.76 1.81 -17.64
N ARG A 98 7.75 2.91 -16.87
CA ARG A 98 7.14 4.20 -17.21
C ARG A 98 8.13 5.35 -17.05
N GLU A 99 7.82 6.46 -17.69
CA GLU A 99 8.65 7.67 -17.61
C GLU A 99 8.69 8.21 -16.17
N TYR A 100 9.90 8.48 -15.69
CA TYR A 100 10.11 9.15 -14.41
C TYR A 100 9.77 10.66 -14.49
N GLY A 101 9.46 11.27 -13.34
CA GLY A 101 9.09 12.69 -13.26
C GLY A 101 7.68 13.00 -13.77
N LYS A 102 6.85 11.98 -13.93
CA LYS A 102 5.44 12.10 -14.32
C LYS A 102 4.51 11.71 -13.19
N VAL A 103 3.30 12.24 -13.23
CA VAL A 103 2.19 11.88 -12.36
C VAL A 103 1.28 10.90 -13.08
N TYR A 104 0.94 9.82 -12.42
CA TYR A 104 0.05 8.79 -12.91
C TYR A 104 -1.15 8.63 -12.00
N GLU A 105 -2.29 8.28 -12.57
CA GLU A 105 -3.55 8.00 -11.90
C GLU A 105 -4.07 6.65 -12.36
N ILE A 106 -4.55 5.81 -11.43
CA ILE A 106 -5.09 4.50 -11.75
C ILE A 106 -6.62 4.59 -11.79
N ASP A 107 -7.19 4.28 -12.94
CA ASP A 107 -8.65 4.33 -13.13
C ASP A 107 -9.33 3.29 -12.25
N TYR A 108 -10.40 3.70 -11.57
CA TYR A 108 -11.19 2.89 -10.61
C TYR A 108 -10.42 2.37 -9.37
N ASP A 109 -9.18 2.69 -9.17
CA ASP A 109 -8.45 2.32 -7.94
C ASP A 109 -8.75 3.32 -6.81
N ARG A 110 -9.91 3.14 -6.18
CA ARG A 110 -10.46 4.00 -5.13
C ARG A 110 -11.32 3.21 -4.15
N HIS A 111 -11.43 3.69 -2.93
CA HIS A 111 -12.15 2.99 -1.86
C HIS A 111 -13.68 3.12 -1.95
N VAL A 112 -14.19 4.22 -2.48
CA VAL A 112 -15.61 4.53 -2.63
C VAL A 112 -15.89 5.05 -4.02
N TYR A 113 -17.11 4.91 -4.49
CA TYR A 113 -17.49 5.23 -5.87
C TYR A 113 -17.15 6.66 -6.30
N ASP A 114 -17.39 7.63 -5.43
CA ASP A 114 -17.14 9.05 -5.61
C ASP A 114 -15.80 9.51 -5.00
N GLY A 115 -14.95 8.57 -4.58
CA GLY A 115 -13.64 8.84 -4.04
C GLY A 115 -12.60 9.20 -5.11
N LYS A 116 -11.43 9.62 -4.64
CA LYS A 116 -10.27 9.89 -5.49
C LYS A 116 -9.61 8.58 -5.92
N ASN A 117 -9.20 8.50 -7.17
CA ASN A 117 -8.33 7.42 -7.64
C ASN A 117 -6.93 7.55 -7.00
N TRP A 118 -6.19 6.46 -7.00
CA TRP A 118 -4.79 6.49 -6.63
C TRP A 118 -3.99 7.33 -7.61
N VAL A 119 -3.23 8.28 -7.05
CA VAL A 119 -2.33 9.16 -7.79
C VAL A 119 -0.94 9.03 -7.20
N TYR A 120 0.07 8.91 -8.06
CA TYR A 120 1.46 8.84 -7.61
C TYR A 120 2.41 9.63 -8.52
N VAL A 121 3.54 10.04 -7.96
CA VAL A 121 4.67 10.57 -8.72
C VAL A 121 5.66 9.43 -8.96
N ASN A 122 5.97 9.14 -10.22
CA ASN A 122 6.95 8.11 -10.58
C ASN A 122 8.37 8.68 -10.56
N LEU A 123 9.23 8.09 -9.75
CA LEU A 123 10.58 8.58 -9.50
C LEU A 123 11.65 7.49 -9.62
N PRO A 124 12.88 7.84 -10.01
CA PRO A 124 14.02 6.94 -9.85
C PRO A 124 14.25 6.66 -8.37
N ILE A 125 14.83 5.49 -8.09
CA ILE A 125 14.96 4.98 -6.72
C ILE A 125 15.79 5.90 -5.82
N GLU A 126 16.78 6.58 -6.36
CA GLU A 126 17.67 7.50 -5.65
C GLU A 126 16.86 8.63 -4.99
N ARG A 127 15.88 9.19 -5.71
CA ARG A 127 15.02 10.26 -5.19
C ARG A 127 14.08 9.77 -4.08
N ILE A 128 13.64 8.52 -4.16
CA ILE A 128 12.82 7.91 -3.10
C ILE A 128 13.67 7.65 -1.86
N ARG A 129 14.92 7.18 -2.02
CA ARG A 129 15.88 7.04 -0.90
C ARG A 129 16.08 8.34 -0.14
N GLU A 130 16.32 9.45 -0.86
CA GLU A 130 16.48 10.78 -0.24
C GLU A 130 15.29 11.14 0.66
N VAL A 131 14.07 10.99 0.15
CA VAL A 131 12.83 11.27 0.91
C VAL A 131 12.68 10.31 2.09
N ALA A 132 12.92 9.02 1.89
CA ALA A 132 12.80 8.01 2.93
C ALA A 132 13.80 8.23 4.07
N ILE A 133 15.06 8.52 3.75
CA ILE A 133 16.10 8.84 4.73
C ILE A 133 15.75 10.11 5.51
N ALA A 134 15.26 11.16 4.83
CA ALA A 134 14.87 12.41 5.49
C ALA A 134 13.72 12.19 6.49
N SER A 135 12.70 11.44 6.11
CA SER A 135 11.55 11.11 6.96
C SER A 135 11.96 10.31 8.20
N LEU A 136 12.76 9.25 8.00
CA LEU A 136 13.19 8.37 9.10
C LEU A 136 14.18 9.06 10.05
N LYS A 137 15.05 9.94 9.55
CA LYS A 137 15.94 10.76 10.40
C LYS A 137 15.15 11.74 11.29
N ASP A 138 13.97 12.18 10.87
CA ASP A 138 13.02 12.98 11.65
C ASP A 138 12.03 12.11 12.45
N ASN A 139 12.36 10.84 12.67
CA ASN A 139 11.55 9.88 13.42
C ASN A 139 10.11 9.72 12.91
N THR A 140 9.91 9.87 11.60
CA THR A 140 8.61 9.71 10.95
C THR A 140 8.59 8.46 10.08
N ALA A 141 7.82 7.46 10.51
CA ALA A 141 7.62 6.23 9.76
C ALA A 141 6.74 6.46 8.52
N MET A 142 6.84 5.55 7.54
CA MET A 142 6.12 5.68 6.27
C MET A 142 5.43 4.39 5.86
N TYR A 143 4.32 4.51 5.14
CA TYR A 143 3.80 3.40 4.35
C TYR A 143 4.85 2.97 3.32
N PHE A 144 5.01 1.67 3.19
CA PHE A 144 5.95 1.01 2.30
C PHE A 144 5.28 -0.18 1.63
N SER A 145 5.45 -0.35 0.32
CA SER A 145 4.97 -1.55 -0.37
C SER A 145 6.03 -2.15 -1.29
N CYS A 146 6.02 -3.49 -1.38
CA CYS A 146 7.06 -4.27 -2.02
C CYS A 146 6.56 -5.63 -2.49
N ASP A 147 7.43 -6.38 -3.14
CA ASP A 147 7.27 -7.81 -3.43
C ASP A 147 7.99 -8.64 -2.34
N VAL A 148 7.34 -8.77 -1.17
CA VAL A 148 7.97 -9.30 0.06
C VAL A 148 8.48 -10.74 -0.08
N GLY A 149 7.88 -11.54 -0.96
CA GLY A 149 8.25 -12.96 -1.14
C GLY A 149 9.58 -13.17 -1.85
N LYS A 150 10.09 -12.17 -2.55
CA LYS A 150 11.31 -12.32 -3.35
C LYS A 150 12.55 -12.28 -2.48
N PHE A 151 13.40 -13.30 -2.62
CA PHE A 151 14.64 -13.43 -1.85
C PHE A 151 14.48 -13.22 -0.34
N ALA A 152 13.33 -13.62 0.21
CA ALA A 152 13.01 -13.52 1.63
C ALA A 152 13.54 -14.73 2.39
N ASN A 153 14.32 -14.51 3.46
CA ASN A 153 14.75 -15.53 4.39
C ASN A 153 14.03 -15.37 5.73
N ALA A 154 12.92 -16.07 5.91
CA ALA A 154 12.09 -15.96 7.10
C ALA A 154 12.84 -16.34 8.41
N ARG A 155 13.77 -17.28 8.37
CA ARG A 155 14.57 -17.69 9.56
C ARG A 155 15.52 -16.60 10.04
N ARG A 156 16.02 -15.76 9.11
CA ARG A 156 16.94 -14.67 9.39
C ARG A 156 16.22 -13.33 9.54
N SER A 157 14.93 -13.28 9.23
CA SER A 157 14.16 -12.03 9.11
C SER A 157 14.83 -11.02 8.20
N LEU A 158 15.34 -11.51 7.07
CA LEU A 158 16.18 -10.75 6.14
C LEU A 158 15.65 -10.86 4.71
N LEU A 159 15.47 -9.71 4.07
CA LEU A 159 15.24 -9.55 2.65
C LEU A 159 16.56 -9.10 2.01
N ASP A 160 17.15 -9.96 1.19
CA ASP A 160 18.46 -9.72 0.60
C ASP A 160 18.58 -10.50 -0.72
N ILE A 161 18.97 -9.83 -1.79
CA ILE A 161 19.17 -10.48 -3.10
C ILE A 161 20.23 -11.59 -3.04
N ALA A 162 21.13 -11.53 -2.07
CA ALA A 162 22.17 -12.55 -1.82
C ALA A 162 21.71 -13.73 -0.94
N ASN A 163 20.44 -13.78 -0.48
CA ASN A 163 19.94 -14.89 0.33
C ASN A 163 19.97 -16.26 -0.39
N TYR A 164 19.88 -16.26 -1.72
CA TYR A 164 19.84 -17.48 -2.53
C TYR A 164 20.68 -17.32 -3.79
N ASP A 165 21.64 -18.21 -4.00
CA ASP A 165 22.46 -18.29 -5.22
C ASP A 165 21.87 -19.31 -6.20
N TYR A 166 20.76 -18.92 -6.84
CA TYR A 166 20.11 -19.76 -7.84
C TYR A 166 20.96 -19.98 -9.10
N GLU A 167 21.82 -19.01 -9.46
CA GLU A 167 22.65 -19.11 -10.64
C GLU A 167 23.68 -20.22 -10.50
N SER A 168 24.36 -20.30 -9.36
CA SER A 168 25.31 -21.39 -9.07
C SER A 168 24.57 -22.73 -8.93
N LEU A 169 23.36 -22.72 -8.32
CA LEU A 169 22.60 -23.96 -8.10
C LEU A 169 22.13 -24.60 -9.42
N PHE A 170 21.63 -23.79 -10.34
CA PHE A 170 21.03 -24.28 -11.58
C PHE A 170 21.96 -24.18 -12.80
N GLY A 171 23.10 -23.50 -12.69
CA GLY A 171 24.01 -23.25 -13.81
C GLY A 171 23.43 -22.36 -14.91
N VAL A 172 22.44 -21.54 -14.57
CA VAL A 172 21.72 -20.66 -15.50
C VAL A 172 21.70 -19.23 -14.94
N LYS A 173 21.86 -18.25 -15.80
CA LYS A 173 21.76 -16.83 -15.40
C LYS A 173 20.32 -16.34 -15.45
N PHE A 174 19.90 -15.61 -14.41
CA PHE A 174 18.62 -14.94 -14.32
C PHE A 174 18.82 -13.44 -14.57
N THR A 175 18.60 -12.98 -15.81
CA THR A 175 19.03 -11.67 -16.30
C THR A 175 17.94 -10.60 -16.33
N MET A 176 16.72 -10.90 -15.90
CA MET A 176 15.66 -9.90 -15.88
C MET A 176 15.94 -8.80 -14.86
N ASP A 177 15.98 -7.55 -15.33
CA ASP A 177 15.96 -6.37 -14.48
C ASP A 177 14.56 -6.12 -13.88
N LYS A 178 14.43 -5.14 -12.99
CA LYS A 178 13.16 -4.75 -12.36
C LYS A 178 12.09 -4.41 -13.40
N LYS A 179 12.45 -3.69 -14.47
CA LYS A 179 11.52 -3.34 -15.55
C LYS A 179 10.94 -4.58 -16.22
N GLN A 180 11.81 -5.50 -16.60
CA GLN A 180 11.41 -6.74 -17.27
C GLN A 180 10.56 -7.63 -16.36
N ARG A 181 10.89 -7.72 -15.05
CA ARG A 181 10.08 -8.46 -14.08
C ARG A 181 8.67 -7.90 -13.93
N VAL A 182 8.52 -6.57 -13.91
CA VAL A 182 7.19 -5.95 -13.88
C VAL A 182 6.43 -6.22 -15.18
N GLN A 183 7.06 -6.03 -16.34
CA GLN A 183 6.43 -6.26 -17.65
C GLN A 183 5.96 -7.69 -17.88
N THR A 184 6.63 -8.67 -17.26
CA THR A 184 6.32 -10.09 -17.39
C THR A 184 5.48 -10.63 -16.22
N HIS A 185 5.01 -9.76 -15.33
CA HIS A 185 4.32 -10.13 -14.07
C HIS A 185 5.14 -11.06 -13.15
N ALA A 186 6.46 -11.11 -13.32
CA ALA A 186 7.33 -11.88 -12.43
C ALA A 186 7.56 -11.17 -11.08
N SER A 187 7.25 -9.88 -10.96
CA SER A 187 7.30 -9.11 -9.72
C SER A 187 6.28 -7.97 -9.77
N GLY A 188 5.66 -7.70 -8.64
CA GLY A 188 4.67 -6.64 -8.45
C GLY A 188 4.54 -6.25 -6.98
N SER A 189 3.74 -5.24 -6.70
CA SER A 189 3.50 -4.76 -5.33
C SER A 189 2.47 -5.65 -4.63
N SER A 190 2.92 -6.68 -3.93
CA SER A 190 2.07 -7.70 -3.30
C SER A 190 1.82 -7.48 -1.81
N HIS A 191 2.65 -6.68 -1.12
CA HIS A 191 2.59 -6.54 0.34
C HIS A 191 2.90 -5.14 0.83
N ALA A 192 2.21 -4.73 1.89
CA ALA A 192 2.40 -3.43 2.53
C ALA A 192 2.90 -3.59 3.97
N MET A 193 3.85 -2.75 4.37
CA MET A 193 4.46 -2.70 5.70
C MET A 193 4.70 -1.25 6.12
N THR A 194 5.19 -1.04 7.35
CA THR A 194 5.61 0.27 7.82
C THR A 194 7.13 0.36 7.78
N LEU A 195 7.69 1.28 7.00
CA LEU A 195 9.12 1.57 6.98
C LEU A 195 9.46 2.41 8.21
N ILE A 196 10.30 1.87 9.13
CA ILE A 196 10.52 2.42 10.47
C ILE A 196 11.96 2.84 10.76
N ALA A 197 12.94 2.29 10.05
CA ALA A 197 14.33 2.64 10.30
C ALA A 197 15.21 2.49 9.05
N VAL A 198 16.31 3.23 9.04
CA VAL A 198 17.39 3.14 8.05
C VAL A 198 18.75 3.18 8.73
N ASN A 199 19.67 2.34 8.29
CA ASN A 199 21.09 2.48 8.57
C ASN A 199 21.74 3.21 7.40
N VAL A 200 22.53 4.23 7.70
CA VAL A 200 23.26 5.01 6.70
C VAL A 200 24.76 4.98 6.99
N ASP A 201 25.57 4.94 5.95
CA ASP A 201 27.01 5.06 6.04
C ASP A 201 27.45 6.49 6.40
N GLU A 202 28.76 6.69 6.56
CA GLU A 202 29.38 8.01 6.84
C GLU A 202 29.16 9.05 5.74
N ASN A 203 28.82 8.62 4.52
CA ASN A 203 28.49 9.50 3.39
C ASN A 203 26.98 9.80 3.31
N GLY A 204 26.17 9.17 4.18
CA GLY A 204 24.73 9.34 4.21
C GLY A 204 23.95 8.40 3.27
N ASN A 205 24.62 7.43 2.63
CA ASN A 205 23.96 6.45 1.79
C ASN A 205 23.33 5.37 2.65
N ALA A 206 22.16 4.88 2.24
CA ALA A 206 21.50 3.76 2.90
C ALA A 206 22.25 2.45 2.66
N ASP A 207 22.38 1.64 3.71
CA ASP A 207 22.94 0.30 3.71
C ASP A 207 21.85 -0.75 3.99
N LYS A 208 21.02 -0.47 5.00
CA LYS A 208 19.92 -1.35 5.42
C LYS A 208 18.71 -0.55 5.83
N TRP A 209 17.55 -1.19 5.70
CA TRP A 209 16.26 -0.67 6.12
C TRP A 209 15.58 -1.67 7.05
N MET A 210 14.66 -1.18 7.88
CA MET A 210 13.81 -2.01 8.71
C MET A 210 12.35 -1.64 8.48
N VAL A 211 11.52 -2.67 8.37
CA VAL A 211 10.07 -2.56 8.24
C VAL A 211 9.38 -3.30 9.37
N GLU A 212 8.32 -2.73 9.93
CA GLU A 212 7.38 -3.42 10.79
C GLU A 212 6.32 -4.10 9.94
N ASN A 213 6.14 -5.41 10.17
CA ASN A 213 5.23 -6.26 9.41
C ASN A 213 3.96 -6.56 10.21
N SER A 214 2.92 -7.00 9.53
CA SER A 214 1.61 -7.35 10.13
C SER A 214 1.45 -8.84 10.49
N TRP A 215 2.54 -9.60 10.57
CA TRP A 215 2.50 -11.05 10.83
C TRP A 215 2.63 -11.43 12.32
N GLY A 216 2.50 -10.44 13.21
CA GLY A 216 2.57 -10.60 14.66
C GLY A 216 3.98 -10.45 15.24
N PRO A 217 4.07 -10.24 16.56
CA PRO A 217 5.34 -9.95 17.24
C PRO A 217 6.31 -11.12 17.27
N ASP A 218 5.81 -12.35 17.12
CA ASP A 218 6.63 -13.56 17.08
C ASP A 218 7.24 -13.84 15.71
N SER A 219 6.83 -13.08 14.68
CA SER A 219 7.39 -13.15 13.33
C SER A 219 8.58 -12.20 13.22
N GLY A 220 9.66 -12.68 12.62
CA GLY A 220 10.83 -11.85 12.41
C GLY A 220 11.55 -11.45 13.71
N VAL A 221 12.06 -10.23 13.75
CA VAL A 221 12.66 -9.65 14.96
C VAL A 221 11.64 -8.73 15.61
N HIS A 222 10.88 -9.25 16.58
CA HIS A 222 9.79 -8.53 17.27
C HIS A 222 8.77 -7.91 16.29
N GLY A 223 8.35 -8.68 15.28
CA GLY A 223 7.42 -8.23 14.25
C GLY A 223 8.08 -7.49 13.07
N CYS A 224 9.40 -7.28 13.12
CA CYS A 224 10.12 -6.52 12.11
C CYS A 224 10.95 -7.41 11.19
N VAL A 225 11.23 -6.91 9.99
CA VAL A 225 12.10 -7.53 8.99
C VAL A 225 13.14 -6.50 8.54
N VAL A 226 14.39 -6.94 8.40
CA VAL A 226 15.48 -6.12 7.85
C VAL A 226 15.62 -6.40 6.35
N MET A 227 15.93 -5.39 5.56
CA MET A 227 16.26 -5.54 4.14
C MET A 227 17.53 -4.78 3.81
N THR A 228 18.31 -5.30 2.85
CA THR A 228 19.46 -4.60 2.28
C THR A 228 18.99 -3.49 1.34
N ASP A 229 19.84 -2.50 1.08
CA ASP A 229 19.49 -1.41 0.17
C ASP A 229 19.38 -1.89 -1.28
N GLU A 230 20.15 -2.90 -1.67
CA GLU A 230 20.02 -3.56 -2.97
C GLU A 230 18.65 -4.21 -3.12
N TRP A 231 18.18 -4.91 -2.08
CA TRP A 231 16.83 -5.49 -2.10
C TRP A 231 15.74 -4.40 -2.15
N PHE A 232 15.91 -3.32 -1.38
CA PHE A 232 15.01 -2.17 -1.42
C PHE A 232 14.92 -1.62 -2.85
N ALA A 233 16.03 -1.43 -3.54
CA ALA A 233 16.04 -0.94 -4.92
C ALA A 233 15.27 -1.85 -5.88
N GLU A 234 15.44 -3.17 -5.76
CA GLU A 234 14.89 -4.15 -6.68
C GLU A 234 13.42 -4.48 -6.45
N TYR A 235 12.95 -4.48 -5.19
CA TYR A 235 11.64 -5.01 -4.83
C TYR A 235 10.71 -4.04 -4.11
N MET A 236 11.15 -2.83 -3.76
CA MET A 236 10.29 -1.75 -3.32
C MET A 236 9.55 -1.15 -4.51
N PHE A 237 8.29 -0.80 -4.33
CA PHE A 237 7.48 -0.13 -5.35
C PHE A 237 6.95 1.22 -4.89
N ARG A 238 6.41 1.33 -3.68
CA ARG A 238 5.74 2.55 -3.21
C ARG A 238 6.14 2.94 -1.80
N VAL A 239 6.23 4.24 -1.57
CA VAL A 239 6.21 4.85 -0.24
C VAL A 239 5.19 5.98 -0.23
N VAL A 240 4.61 6.25 0.93
CA VAL A 240 3.78 7.44 1.16
C VAL A 240 4.48 8.29 2.19
N ALA A 241 4.87 9.51 1.79
CA ALA A 241 5.65 10.42 2.61
C ALA A 241 4.90 11.74 2.86
N GLU A 242 5.17 12.37 3.99
CA GLU A 242 4.70 13.72 4.25
C GLU A 242 5.40 14.72 3.32
N LYS A 243 4.65 15.71 2.84
CA LYS A 243 5.15 16.76 1.93
C LYS A 243 6.38 17.48 2.44
N LYS A 244 6.55 17.61 3.77
CA LYS A 244 7.69 18.32 4.37
C LYS A 244 9.05 17.65 4.09
N TYR A 245 9.06 16.34 3.76
CA TYR A 245 10.27 15.59 3.41
C TYR A 245 10.53 15.52 1.91
N ILE A 246 9.57 15.97 1.10
CA ILE A 246 9.62 15.88 -0.35
C ILE A 246 10.20 17.17 -0.92
N HIS A 247 11.19 17.04 -1.78
CA HIS A 247 11.82 18.19 -2.44
C HIS A 247 10.82 18.99 -3.29
N ALA A 248 11.00 20.32 -3.33
CA ALA A 248 10.07 21.22 -4.00
C ALA A 248 9.87 20.95 -5.49
N ASP A 249 10.89 20.43 -6.18
CA ASP A 249 10.81 20.04 -7.59
C ASP A 249 9.86 18.85 -7.79
N ILE A 250 9.86 17.87 -6.85
CA ILE A 250 8.93 16.73 -6.87
C ILE A 250 7.51 17.21 -6.56
N LEU A 251 7.34 18.06 -5.54
CA LEU A 251 6.01 18.63 -5.23
C LEU A 251 5.42 19.38 -6.42
N LYS A 252 6.24 20.11 -7.17
CA LYS A 252 5.83 20.81 -8.39
C LYS A 252 5.36 19.87 -9.50
N MET A 253 5.80 18.61 -9.50
CA MET A 253 5.31 17.62 -10.47
C MET A 253 3.82 17.34 -10.29
N LEU A 254 3.27 17.48 -9.07
CA LEU A 254 1.84 17.30 -8.78
C LEU A 254 0.93 18.30 -9.50
N ASP A 255 1.47 19.41 -10.01
CA ASP A 255 0.73 20.39 -10.83
C ASP A 255 0.48 19.86 -12.26
N GLN A 256 1.14 18.75 -12.66
CA GLN A 256 0.91 18.13 -13.97
C GLN A 256 -0.47 17.46 -13.99
N LYS A 257 -1.08 17.44 -15.17
CA LYS A 257 -2.24 16.57 -15.40
C LYS A 257 -1.81 15.12 -15.33
N PRO A 258 -2.41 14.29 -14.46
CA PRO A 258 -2.04 12.88 -14.36
C PRO A 258 -2.26 12.13 -15.69
N ILE A 259 -1.37 11.19 -15.97
CA ILE A 259 -1.54 10.22 -17.05
C ILE A 259 -2.42 9.09 -16.49
N LEU A 260 -3.60 8.92 -17.07
CA LEU A 260 -4.55 7.89 -16.63
C LEU A 260 -4.10 6.52 -17.12
N LEU A 261 -3.95 5.59 -16.19
CA LEU A 261 -3.64 4.18 -16.44
C LEU A 261 -4.89 3.32 -16.19
N PRO A 262 -5.04 2.22 -16.92
CA PRO A 262 -6.17 1.32 -16.71
C PRO A 262 -6.04 0.56 -15.39
N SER A 263 -7.17 0.12 -14.82
CA SER A 263 -7.23 -0.65 -13.58
C SER A 263 -6.56 -2.03 -13.65
N TRP A 264 -6.25 -2.53 -14.85
CA TRP A 264 -5.50 -3.78 -15.11
C TRP A 264 -4.02 -3.54 -15.46
N ASP A 265 -3.50 -2.38 -15.08
CA ASP A 265 -2.07 -2.10 -15.24
C ASP A 265 -1.23 -3.16 -14.49
N PRO A 266 -0.13 -3.67 -15.06
CA PRO A 266 0.68 -4.73 -14.46
C PRO A 266 1.13 -4.46 -13.02
N MET A 267 1.34 -3.19 -12.68
CA MET A 267 1.74 -2.79 -11.32
C MET A 267 0.59 -2.89 -10.30
N PHE A 268 -0.66 -2.98 -10.75
CA PHE A 268 -1.87 -2.95 -9.92
C PHE A 268 -2.79 -4.14 -10.17
N ALA A 269 -2.49 -4.97 -11.16
CA ALA A 269 -3.25 -6.19 -11.40
C ALA A 269 -3.08 -7.13 -10.20
N PRO A 270 -4.16 -7.80 -9.73
CA PRO A 270 -4.05 -8.83 -8.72
C PRO A 270 -3.15 -9.97 -9.23
N GLU A 271 -2.33 -10.52 -8.36
CA GLU A 271 -1.61 -11.77 -8.63
C GLU A 271 -2.64 -12.89 -8.83
N ASP A 272 -2.48 -13.69 -9.88
CA ASP A 272 -3.32 -14.87 -10.16
C ASP A 272 -3.03 -16.02 -9.18
#